data_489e5df0caa6d91d135335f5d82c7295
#
_entry.id   489e5df0caa6d91d135335f5d82c7295
#
_cell.length_a   1.000
_cell.length_b   1.000
_cell.length_c   1.000
_cell.angle_alpha   90.00
_cell.angle_beta   90.00
_cell.angle_gamma   90.00
#
_symmetry.space_group_name_H-M   'P 1'
#
loop_
_entity.id
_entity.type
_entity.pdbx_description
1 polymer ?
#
loop_
_entity_poly.entity_id
_entity_poly.type
_entity_poly.pdbx_seq_one_letter_code
_entity_poly.pdbx_strand_id
1 'polypeptide(L)'
;MQNDKIKEYWEGEAGIYSEGIKAELKSETAENWKNLILEYAPEKEHLEVLDVGCGPGFFEIMLGKEGHHVTGIDITENMIHEAKENVKAAGLSADLMTMDCHNLNFPDETFDMIICRNITWTLDDPQKAYKEWLRVLKKGGRLLVSDACWYLHLYDEEKKKIYEAHDAAMWEKYGRGIHAHEDA
;
A
#
# COMPACT_ATOMS: atom_id res chain seq x y z
N MET A 1 -2.97 -14.37 16.11
CA MET A 1 -1.61 -14.94 16.08
C MET A 1 -0.82 -14.59 14.82
N GLN A 2 -1.31 -14.85 13.61
CA GLN A 2 -0.56 -14.49 12.38
C GLN A 2 -0.58 -12.96 12.15
N ASN A 3 -1.71 -12.31 12.29
CA ASN A 3 -1.85 -10.85 12.18
C ASN A 3 -1.00 -10.07 13.19
N ASP A 4 -0.82 -10.56 14.41
CA ASP A 4 -0.02 -9.87 15.42
C ASP A 4 1.46 -9.85 15.02
N LYS A 5 1.98 -10.96 14.46
CA LYS A 5 3.36 -11.04 13.98
C LYS A 5 3.59 -10.14 12.75
N ILE A 6 2.65 -10.12 11.81
CA ILE A 6 2.70 -9.25 10.63
C ILE A 6 2.68 -7.78 11.05
N LYS A 7 1.78 -7.43 11.98
CA LYS A 7 1.72 -6.09 12.54
C LYS A 7 3.04 -5.69 13.21
N GLU A 8 3.56 -6.53 14.11
CA GLU A 8 4.83 -6.28 14.81
C GLU A 8 5.99 -6.08 13.84
N TYR A 9 6.07 -6.91 12.79
CA TYR A 9 7.06 -6.76 11.74
C TYR A 9 6.99 -5.38 11.07
N TRP A 10 5.80 -4.98 10.57
CA TRP A 10 5.64 -3.72 9.86
C TRP A 10 5.76 -2.49 10.78
N GLU A 11 5.43 -2.62 12.09
CA GLU A 11 5.74 -1.57 13.07
C GLU A 11 7.26 -1.31 13.14
N GLY A 12 8.09 -2.35 13.08
CA GLY A 12 9.55 -2.23 13.08
C GLY A 12 10.14 -1.69 11.78
N GLU A 13 9.50 -1.97 10.64
CA GLU A 13 10.01 -1.64 9.31
C GLU A 13 9.58 -0.26 8.79
N ALA A 14 8.66 0.42 9.44
CA ALA A 14 8.01 1.62 8.93
C ALA A 14 9.00 2.70 8.44
N GLY A 15 10.05 2.99 9.20
CA GLY A 15 11.04 4.02 8.83
C GLY A 15 11.86 3.65 7.58
N ILE A 16 12.30 2.38 7.49
CA ILE A 16 13.08 1.91 6.33
C ILE A 16 12.18 1.88 5.08
N TYR A 17 10.97 1.37 5.24
CA TYR A 17 10.00 1.31 4.13
C TYR A 17 9.60 2.72 3.65
N SER A 18 9.47 3.69 4.58
CA SER A 18 9.22 5.10 4.27
C SER A 18 10.30 5.71 3.36
N GLU A 19 11.57 5.41 3.60
CA GLU A 19 12.65 5.89 2.73
C GLU A 19 12.56 5.28 1.31
N GLY A 20 12.17 4.02 1.20
CA GLY A 20 11.89 3.36 -0.09
C GLY A 20 10.76 4.06 -0.86
N ILE A 21 9.66 4.36 -0.18
CA ILE A 21 8.50 5.07 -0.75
C ILE A 21 8.87 6.49 -1.21
N LYS A 22 9.67 7.23 -0.44
CA LYS A 22 10.18 8.55 -0.84
C LYS A 22 11.04 8.50 -2.11
N ALA A 23 11.80 7.42 -2.29
CA ALA A 23 12.59 7.21 -3.51
C ALA A 23 11.67 6.82 -4.69
N GLU A 24 10.70 5.93 -4.47
CA GLU A 24 9.75 5.51 -5.49
C GLU A 24 8.89 6.67 -6.00
N LEU A 25 8.45 7.58 -5.13
CA LEU A 25 7.70 8.79 -5.50
C LEU A 25 8.47 9.74 -6.46
N LYS A 26 9.78 9.60 -6.56
CA LYS A 26 10.64 10.38 -7.47
C LYS A 26 11.01 9.65 -8.75
N SER A 27 10.55 8.42 -8.91
CA SER A 27 10.87 7.54 -10.04
C SER A 27 9.76 7.51 -11.09
N GLU A 28 10.05 6.94 -12.26
CA GLU A 28 9.05 6.65 -13.29
C GLU A 28 7.95 5.71 -12.80
N THR A 29 8.22 4.92 -11.77
CA THR A 29 7.24 4.00 -11.18
C THR A 29 6.03 4.75 -10.63
N ALA A 30 6.22 5.92 -10.02
CA ALA A 30 5.12 6.74 -9.52
C ALA A 30 4.24 7.25 -10.68
N GLU A 31 4.83 7.68 -11.79
CA GLU A 31 4.08 8.12 -12.97
C GLU A 31 3.32 6.96 -13.61
N ASN A 32 3.94 5.79 -13.69
CA ASN A 32 3.28 4.58 -14.21
C ASN A 32 2.08 4.18 -13.34
N TRP A 33 2.21 4.23 -12.02
CA TRP A 33 1.11 3.98 -11.09
C TRP A 33 -0.02 4.99 -11.26
N LYS A 34 0.32 6.27 -11.36
CA LYS A 34 -0.66 7.33 -11.59
C LYS A 34 -1.46 7.07 -12.86
N ASN A 35 -0.78 6.83 -13.97
CA ASN A 35 -1.42 6.57 -15.25
C ASN A 35 -2.33 5.34 -15.20
N LEU A 36 -1.87 4.26 -14.59
CA LEU A 36 -2.66 3.04 -14.40
C LEU A 36 -3.93 3.33 -13.59
N ILE A 37 -3.80 4.00 -12.45
CA ILE A 37 -4.95 4.29 -11.58
C ILE A 37 -5.96 5.18 -12.30
N LEU A 38 -5.50 6.26 -12.94
CA LEU A 38 -6.37 7.20 -13.64
C LEU A 38 -7.05 6.58 -14.87
N GLU A 39 -6.40 5.61 -15.55
CA GLU A 39 -7.02 4.85 -16.65
C GLU A 39 -8.26 4.06 -16.20
N TYR A 40 -8.21 3.48 -14.99
CA TYR A 40 -9.33 2.69 -14.45
C TYR A 40 -10.26 3.47 -13.53
N ALA A 41 -9.91 4.70 -13.18
CA ALA A 41 -10.72 5.53 -12.30
C ALA A 41 -12.09 5.89 -12.94
N PRO A 42 -13.15 6.09 -12.13
CA PRO A 42 -14.38 6.70 -12.60
C PRO A 42 -14.11 8.08 -13.21
N GLU A 43 -14.84 8.44 -14.29
CA GLU A 43 -14.79 9.78 -14.90
C GLU A 43 -15.33 10.84 -13.94
N LYS A 44 -14.45 11.42 -13.12
CA LYS A 44 -14.77 12.39 -12.10
C LYS A 44 -13.58 13.32 -11.85
N GLU A 45 -13.82 14.62 -11.72
CA GLU A 45 -12.78 15.63 -11.52
C GLU A 45 -12.05 15.42 -10.17
N HIS A 46 -12.81 15.14 -9.12
CA HIS A 46 -12.28 14.85 -7.78
C HIS A 46 -12.85 13.54 -7.27
N LEU A 47 -11.98 12.59 -7.00
CA LEU A 47 -12.32 11.28 -6.46
C LEU A 47 -12.18 11.26 -4.95
N GLU A 48 -13.11 10.56 -4.28
CA GLU A 48 -12.95 10.07 -2.92
C GLU A 48 -12.32 8.67 -3.00
N VAL A 49 -11.06 8.54 -2.61
CA VAL A 49 -10.28 7.31 -2.73
C VAL A 49 -9.97 6.74 -1.35
N LEU A 50 -10.17 5.43 -1.17
CA LEU A 50 -9.66 4.69 -0.01
C LEU A 50 -8.41 3.92 -0.42
N ASP A 51 -7.30 4.17 0.27
CA ASP A 51 -6.08 3.36 0.19
C ASP A 51 -6.02 2.38 1.36
N VAL A 52 -6.13 1.09 1.06
CA VAL A 52 -6.14 0.02 2.06
C VAL A 52 -4.74 -0.56 2.20
N GLY A 53 -4.16 -0.41 3.39
CA GLY A 53 -2.75 -0.70 3.65
C GLY A 53 -1.86 0.39 3.06
N CYS A 54 -2.15 1.64 3.39
CA CYS A 54 -1.52 2.82 2.79
C CYS A 54 -0.01 2.93 3.07
N GLY A 55 0.49 2.21 4.08
CA GLY A 55 1.88 2.30 4.49
C GLY A 55 2.30 3.76 4.74
N PRO A 56 3.47 4.19 4.23
CA PRO A 56 3.98 5.55 4.45
C PRO A 56 3.38 6.62 3.50
N GLY A 57 2.27 6.36 2.82
CA GLY A 57 1.49 7.39 2.12
C GLY A 57 1.85 7.61 0.65
N PHE A 58 2.13 6.53 -0.10
CA PHE A 58 2.48 6.63 -1.52
C PHE A 58 1.33 7.19 -2.38
N PHE A 59 0.16 6.60 -2.27
CA PHE A 59 -0.99 7.01 -3.09
C PHE A 59 -1.61 8.32 -2.60
N GLU A 60 -1.55 8.61 -1.30
CA GLU A 60 -1.98 9.90 -0.74
C GLU A 60 -1.21 11.06 -1.35
N ILE A 61 0.11 10.90 -1.50
CA ILE A 61 0.95 11.94 -2.10
C ILE A 61 0.74 12.01 -3.61
N MET A 62 0.69 10.86 -4.28
CA MET A 62 0.58 10.81 -5.73
C MET A 62 -0.76 11.35 -6.23
N LEU A 63 -1.87 10.84 -5.69
CA LEU A 63 -3.22 11.25 -6.10
C LEU A 63 -3.63 12.60 -5.51
N GLY A 64 -3.12 12.95 -4.32
CA GLY A 64 -3.31 14.28 -3.73
C GLY A 64 -2.73 15.40 -4.59
N LYS A 65 -1.60 15.16 -5.29
CA LYS A 65 -1.05 16.11 -6.27
C LYS A 65 -1.94 16.31 -7.49
N GLU A 66 -2.72 15.31 -7.87
CA GLU A 66 -3.71 15.38 -8.95
C GLU A 66 -5.06 15.97 -8.49
N GLY A 67 -5.16 16.36 -7.22
CA GLY A 67 -6.37 17.01 -6.66
C GLY A 67 -7.44 16.05 -6.18
N HIS A 68 -7.12 14.76 -6.03
CA HIS A 68 -8.04 13.78 -5.46
C HIS A 68 -7.94 13.78 -3.93
N HIS A 69 -9.04 13.42 -3.26
CA HIS A 69 -9.05 13.23 -1.80
C HIS A 69 -8.78 11.76 -1.47
N VAL A 70 -7.72 11.50 -0.73
CA VAL A 70 -7.32 10.13 -0.36
C VAL A 70 -7.44 9.93 1.14
N THR A 71 -8.17 8.90 1.52
CA THR A 71 -8.23 8.37 2.87
C THR A 71 -7.34 7.13 2.94
N GLY A 72 -6.30 7.16 3.75
CA GLY A 72 -5.39 6.02 3.96
C GLY A 72 -5.66 5.31 5.28
N ILE A 73 -5.72 4.00 5.23
CA ILE A 73 -5.79 3.16 6.42
C ILE A 73 -4.64 2.15 6.44
N ASP A 74 -4.08 1.94 7.61
CA ASP A 74 -3.10 0.89 7.88
C ASP A 74 -3.33 0.30 9.26
N ILE A 75 -2.98 -0.97 9.48
CA ILE A 75 -3.13 -1.62 10.78
C ILE A 75 -2.05 -1.19 11.78
N THR A 76 -0.95 -0.59 11.29
CA THR A 76 0.23 -0.22 12.07
C THR A 76 0.24 1.29 12.35
N GLU A 77 0.52 1.65 13.59
CA GLU A 77 0.59 3.06 14.01
C GLU A 77 1.81 3.77 13.42
N ASN A 78 2.94 3.07 13.33
CA ASN A 78 4.17 3.63 12.79
C ASN A 78 4.07 3.94 11.30
N MET A 79 3.38 3.12 10.49
CA MET A 79 3.11 3.43 9.08
C MET A 79 2.25 4.69 8.95
N ILE A 80 1.19 4.81 9.74
CA ILE A 80 0.33 6.00 9.76
C ILE A 80 1.11 7.24 10.21
N HIS A 81 2.03 7.09 11.16
CA HIS A 81 2.91 8.19 11.56
C HIS A 81 3.78 8.66 10.40
N GLU A 82 4.48 7.73 9.73
CA GLU A 82 5.29 8.04 8.56
C GLU A 82 4.48 8.66 7.42
N ALA A 83 3.27 8.13 7.15
CA ALA A 83 2.37 8.68 6.15
C ALA A 83 2.02 10.15 6.43
N LYS A 84 1.68 10.49 7.68
CA LYS A 84 1.37 11.86 8.10
C LYS A 84 2.54 12.81 7.87
N GLU A 85 3.76 12.39 8.25
CA GLU A 85 4.96 13.21 8.05
C GLU A 85 5.26 13.39 6.55
N ASN A 86 5.13 12.33 5.75
CA ASN A 86 5.40 12.36 4.32
C ASN A 86 4.39 13.23 3.55
N VAL A 87 3.09 13.09 3.82
CA VAL A 87 2.01 13.89 3.22
C VAL A 87 2.19 15.36 3.57
N LYS A 88 2.47 15.66 4.84
CA LYS A 88 2.77 17.03 5.31
C LYS A 88 4.00 17.61 4.63
N ALA A 89 5.08 16.83 4.51
CA ALA A 89 6.31 17.26 3.83
C ALA A 89 6.08 17.54 2.34
N ALA A 90 5.11 16.86 1.71
CA ALA A 90 4.67 17.12 0.34
C ALA A 90 3.76 18.36 0.19
N GLY A 91 3.39 19.02 1.29
CA GLY A 91 2.47 20.16 1.30
C GLY A 91 1.01 19.79 1.03
N LEU A 92 0.64 18.55 1.31
CA LEU A 92 -0.69 17.98 1.06
C LEU A 92 -1.43 17.68 2.36
N SER A 93 -2.69 17.29 2.23
CA SER A 93 -3.52 16.75 3.32
C SER A 93 -4.20 15.47 2.87
N ALA A 94 -4.33 14.51 3.78
CA ALA A 94 -5.05 13.25 3.60
C ALA A 94 -5.64 12.84 4.95
N ASP A 95 -6.72 12.06 4.92
CA ASP A 95 -7.25 11.44 6.12
C ASP A 95 -6.52 10.13 6.38
N LEU A 96 -5.73 10.08 7.46
CA LEU A 96 -4.83 8.97 7.77
C LEU A 96 -5.15 8.39 9.14
N MET A 97 -5.50 7.11 9.21
CA MET A 97 -5.94 6.48 10.45
C MET A 97 -5.51 5.02 10.58
N THR A 98 -5.18 4.62 11.79
CA THR A 98 -4.94 3.22 12.13
C THR A 98 -6.28 2.49 12.15
N MET A 99 -6.45 1.50 11.26
CA MET A 99 -7.71 0.76 11.10
C MET A 99 -7.48 -0.64 10.53
N ASP A 100 -8.25 -1.60 11.00
CA ASP A 100 -8.31 -2.95 10.43
C ASP A 100 -9.20 -2.96 9.19
N CYS A 101 -8.65 -3.38 8.05
CA CYS A 101 -9.35 -3.44 6.78
C CYS A 101 -10.51 -4.45 6.72
N HIS A 102 -10.63 -5.33 7.73
CA HIS A 102 -11.75 -6.25 7.90
C HIS A 102 -12.95 -5.63 8.63
N ASN A 103 -12.80 -4.41 9.19
CA ASN A 103 -13.83 -3.72 9.96
C ASN A 103 -13.74 -2.21 9.72
N LEU A 104 -14.25 -1.77 8.57
CA LEU A 104 -14.15 -0.37 8.15
C LEU A 104 -15.20 0.50 8.85
N ASN A 105 -14.75 1.53 9.53
CA ASN A 105 -15.63 2.50 10.21
C ASN A 105 -16.03 3.65 9.26
N PHE A 106 -16.52 3.30 8.07
CA PHE A 106 -17.05 4.23 7.09
C PHE A 106 -18.48 3.85 6.73
N PRO A 107 -19.33 4.81 6.36
CA PRO A 107 -20.67 4.54 5.80
C PRO A 107 -20.58 3.71 4.51
N ASP A 108 -21.68 3.05 4.16
CA ASP A 108 -21.82 2.39 2.86
C ASP A 108 -21.69 3.44 1.72
N GLU A 109 -21.17 3.00 0.58
CA GLU A 109 -21.07 3.81 -0.63
C GLU A 109 -20.35 5.17 -0.41
N THR A 110 -19.23 5.18 0.34
CA THR A 110 -18.45 6.38 0.66
C THR A 110 -17.46 6.73 -0.45
N PHE A 111 -16.74 5.72 -0.98
CA PHE A 111 -15.59 5.94 -1.87
C PHE A 111 -15.93 5.70 -3.34
N ASP A 112 -15.38 6.53 -4.21
CA ASP A 112 -15.47 6.36 -5.67
C ASP A 112 -14.51 5.28 -6.16
N MET A 113 -13.37 5.12 -5.46
CA MET A 113 -12.36 4.13 -5.78
C MET A 113 -11.71 3.59 -4.51
N ILE A 114 -11.37 2.32 -4.54
CA ILE A 114 -10.55 1.66 -3.52
C ILE A 114 -9.29 1.14 -4.17
N ILE A 115 -8.14 1.41 -3.57
CA ILE A 115 -6.84 0.92 -3.99
C ILE A 115 -6.28 0.04 -2.88
N CYS A 116 -5.65 -1.05 -3.27
CA CYS A 116 -4.94 -1.95 -2.38
C CYS A 116 -3.67 -2.44 -3.06
N ARG A 117 -2.50 -2.22 -2.44
CA ARG A 117 -1.21 -2.62 -3.00
C ARG A 117 -0.40 -3.42 -1.98
N ASN A 118 -0.03 -4.66 -2.36
CA ASN A 118 0.87 -5.53 -1.60
C ASN A 118 0.40 -5.92 -0.19
N ILE A 119 -0.92 -6.05 0.04
CA ILE A 119 -1.44 -6.49 1.34
C ILE A 119 -2.34 -7.73 1.30
N THR A 120 -2.82 -8.16 0.12
CA THR A 120 -3.81 -9.25 0.10
C THR A 120 -3.25 -10.59 0.57
N TRP A 121 -1.94 -10.78 0.45
CA TRP A 121 -1.25 -11.96 0.98
C TRP A 121 -1.17 -11.99 2.52
N THR A 122 -1.42 -10.87 3.20
CA THR A 122 -1.43 -10.77 4.67
C THR A 122 -2.80 -10.97 5.29
N LEU A 123 -3.87 -11.00 4.48
CA LEU A 123 -5.25 -11.08 4.98
C LEU A 123 -5.53 -12.46 5.58
N ASP A 124 -5.97 -12.51 6.82
CA ASP A 124 -6.41 -13.75 7.49
C ASP A 124 -7.83 -14.14 7.11
N ASP A 125 -8.69 -13.20 6.78
CA ASP A 125 -10.05 -13.41 6.24
C ASP A 125 -10.29 -12.54 5.00
N PRO A 126 -9.77 -12.94 3.81
CA PRO A 126 -9.95 -12.18 2.58
C PRO A 126 -11.43 -11.94 2.22
N GLN A 127 -12.31 -12.90 2.51
CA GLN A 127 -13.73 -12.76 2.20
C GLN A 127 -14.36 -11.63 2.99
N LYS A 128 -14.04 -11.51 4.28
CA LYS A 128 -14.51 -10.45 5.14
C LYS A 128 -13.96 -9.10 4.69
N ALA A 129 -12.66 -9.02 4.41
CA ALA A 129 -12.02 -7.79 3.94
C ALA A 129 -12.67 -7.28 2.65
N TYR A 130 -12.75 -8.10 1.60
CA TYR A 130 -13.39 -7.71 0.34
C TYR A 130 -14.87 -7.32 0.50
N LYS A 131 -15.59 -7.96 1.43
CA LYS A 131 -16.98 -7.61 1.70
C LYS A 131 -17.13 -6.21 2.29
N GLU A 132 -16.24 -5.84 3.22
CA GLU A 132 -16.19 -4.50 3.78
C GLU A 132 -15.77 -3.46 2.74
N TRP A 133 -14.76 -3.76 1.91
CA TRP A 133 -14.33 -2.86 0.83
C TRP A 133 -15.46 -2.61 -0.16
N LEU A 134 -16.18 -3.66 -0.58
CA LEU A 134 -17.33 -3.52 -1.48
C LEU A 134 -18.50 -2.79 -0.84
N ARG A 135 -18.70 -2.87 0.48
CA ARG A 135 -19.74 -2.14 1.20
C ARG A 135 -19.51 -0.63 1.14
N VAL A 136 -18.27 -0.20 1.36
CA VAL A 136 -17.92 1.23 1.38
C VAL A 136 -17.67 1.80 -0.02
N LEU A 137 -17.56 0.97 -1.04
CA LEU A 137 -17.41 1.37 -2.43
C LEU A 137 -18.77 1.78 -3.01
N LYS A 138 -18.84 2.94 -3.65
CA LYS A 138 -20.05 3.42 -4.34
C LYS A 138 -20.42 2.50 -5.51
N LYS A 139 -21.70 2.49 -5.86
CA LYS A 139 -22.17 1.82 -7.08
C LYS A 139 -21.49 2.42 -8.31
N GLY A 140 -20.91 1.56 -9.13
CA GLY A 140 -20.12 1.97 -10.29
C GLY A 140 -18.68 2.42 -9.96
N GLY A 141 -18.31 2.43 -8.69
CA GLY A 141 -16.92 2.65 -8.26
C GLY A 141 -15.96 1.56 -8.73
N ARG A 142 -14.67 1.75 -8.49
CA ARG A 142 -13.61 0.83 -8.91
C ARG A 142 -12.83 0.31 -7.71
N LEU A 143 -12.57 -0.98 -7.69
CA LEU A 143 -11.61 -1.62 -6.78
C LEU A 143 -10.40 -2.03 -7.60
N LEU A 144 -9.23 -1.46 -7.29
CA LEU A 144 -7.95 -1.81 -7.88
C LEU A 144 -7.09 -2.52 -6.84
N VAL A 145 -6.77 -3.78 -7.12
CA VAL A 145 -5.92 -4.60 -6.26
C VAL A 145 -4.66 -4.99 -7.04
N SER A 146 -3.51 -4.74 -6.47
CA SER A 146 -2.22 -5.14 -7.03
C SER A 146 -1.35 -5.76 -5.95
N ASP A 147 -0.85 -6.96 -6.22
CA ASP A 147 0.13 -7.63 -5.37
C ASP A 147 1.34 -8.10 -6.16
N ALA A 148 2.50 -8.12 -5.50
CA ALA A 148 3.69 -8.68 -6.09
C ALA A 148 3.62 -10.21 -6.15
N CYS A 149 4.14 -10.78 -7.22
CA CYS A 149 4.35 -12.21 -7.30
C CYS A 149 5.68 -12.58 -6.60
N TRP A 150 5.65 -12.65 -5.25
CA TRP A 150 6.83 -12.83 -4.40
C TRP A 150 7.63 -14.09 -4.72
N TYR A 151 6.96 -15.14 -5.22
CA TYR A 151 7.56 -16.46 -5.47
C TYR A 151 7.90 -16.72 -6.94
N LEU A 152 7.79 -15.71 -7.82
CA LEU A 152 8.05 -15.89 -9.27
C LEU A 152 9.48 -16.38 -9.54
N HIS A 153 10.45 -15.98 -8.72
CA HIS A 153 11.85 -16.41 -8.78
C HIS A 153 12.03 -17.93 -8.59
N LEU A 154 11.06 -18.64 -8.01
CA LEU A 154 11.11 -20.11 -7.86
C LEU A 154 10.78 -20.85 -9.17
N TYR A 155 10.17 -20.17 -10.14
CA TYR A 155 9.65 -20.77 -11.38
C TYR A 155 10.20 -20.13 -12.66
N ASP A 156 10.96 -19.03 -12.54
CA ASP A 156 11.50 -18.26 -13.66
C ASP A 156 12.99 -17.93 -13.41
N GLU A 157 13.88 -18.47 -14.25
CA GLU A 157 15.34 -18.32 -14.10
C GLU A 157 15.82 -16.86 -14.28
N GLU A 158 15.14 -16.04 -15.08
CA GLU A 158 15.49 -14.62 -15.23
C GLU A 158 15.13 -13.86 -13.97
N LYS A 159 13.93 -14.12 -13.43
CA LYS A 159 13.47 -13.51 -12.17
C LYS A 159 14.30 -13.96 -10.98
N LYS A 160 14.78 -15.22 -11.00
CA LYS A 160 15.70 -15.74 -9.99
C LYS A 160 17.00 -14.94 -9.92
N LYS A 161 17.62 -14.65 -11.07
CA LYS A 161 18.84 -13.81 -11.13
C LYS A 161 18.60 -12.41 -10.60
N ILE A 162 17.45 -11.80 -10.93
CA ILE A 162 17.07 -10.47 -10.41
C ILE A 162 16.87 -10.51 -8.90
N TYR A 163 16.18 -11.53 -8.40
CA TYR A 163 15.97 -11.75 -6.97
C TYR A 163 17.32 -11.90 -6.22
N GLU A 164 18.20 -12.79 -6.67
CA GLU A 164 19.51 -13.04 -6.06
C GLU A 164 20.39 -11.77 -6.04
N ALA A 165 20.37 -10.98 -7.11
CA ALA A 165 21.10 -9.71 -7.17
C ALA A 165 20.53 -8.67 -6.19
N HIS A 166 19.21 -8.60 -6.07
CA HIS A 166 18.55 -7.70 -5.11
C HIS A 166 18.80 -8.14 -3.66
N ASP A 167 18.70 -9.43 -3.37
CA ASP A 167 18.97 -9.98 -2.05
C ASP A 167 20.42 -9.71 -1.61
N ALA A 168 21.41 -9.90 -2.51
CA ALA A 168 22.80 -9.56 -2.25
C ALA A 168 22.99 -8.06 -1.92
N ALA A 169 22.31 -7.17 -2.66
CA ALA A 169 22.36 -5.73 -2.38
C ALA A 169 21.72 -5.36 -1.03
N MET A 170 20.65 -6.05 -0.63
CA MET A 170 20.04 -5.90 0.70
C MET A 170 20.97 -6.35 1.82
N TRP A 171 21.66 -7.50 1.63
CA TRP A 171 22.67 -7.96 2.58
C TRP A 171 23.82 -6.96 2.73
N GLU A 172 24.31 -6.40 1.63
CA GLU A 172 25.40 -5.40 1.65
C GLU A 172 24.97 -4.12 2.39
N LYS A 173 23.74 -3.65 2.13
CA LYS A 173 23.25 -2.37 2.65
C LYS A 173 22.72 -2.45 4.08
N TYR A 174 22.03 -3.53 4.43
CA TYR A 174 21.27 -3.63 5.68
C TYR A 174 21.69 -4.81 6.57
N GLY A 175 22.59 -5.69 6.11
CA GLY A 175 23.04 -6.89 6.84
C GLY A 175 21.95 -7.96 6.97
N ARG A 176 20.95 -7.95 6.08
CA ARG A 176 19.84 -8.94 6.02
C ARG A 176 19.34 -9.11 4.60
N GLY A 177 18.79 -10.28 4.26
CA GLY A 177 18.16 -10.56 2.98
C GLY A 177 16.72 -10.01 2.87
N ILE A 178 16.13 -10.18 1.69
CA ILE A 178 14.77 -9.70 1.37
C ILE A 178 13.71 -10.38 2.28
N HIS A 179 13.89 -11.66 2.59
CA HIS A 179 12.96 -12.48 3.39
C HIS A 179 13.52 -12.84 4.78
N ALA A 180 14.32 -11.97 5.40
CA ALA A 180 14.87 -12.20 6.74
C ALA A 180 13.81 -12.44 7.83
N HIS A 181 12.54 -12.24 7.52
CA HIS A 181 11.39 -12.47 8.40
C HIS A 181 10.78 -13.90 8.30
N GLU A 182 11.19 -14.70 7.30
CA GLU A 182 10.66 -16.06 7.13
C GLU A 182 11.34 -17.07 8.08
N ASP A 183 12.49 -16.70 8.64
CA ASP A 183 13.30 -17.54 9.53
C ASP A 183 13.11 -17.26 11.03
N ALA A 184 12.13 -16.44 11.42
CA ALA A 184 11.90 -16.02 12.81
C ALA A 184 10.64 -16.64 13.45
#